data_97bf48c99416fbecf8a8c681ce1ee652
#
_entry.id   97bf48c99416fbecf8a8c681ce1ee652
#
_cell.length_a   1.000
_cell.length_b   1.000
_cell.length_c   1.000
_cell.angle_alpha   90.00
_cell.angle_beta   90.00
_cell.angle_gamma   90.00
#
_symmetry.space_group_name_H-M   'P 1'
#
loop_
_entity.id
_entity.type
_entity.pdbx_description
1 polymer ?
#
loop_
_entity_poly.entity_id
_entity_poly.type
_entity_poly.pdbx_seq_one_letter_code
_entity_poly.pdbx_strand_id
1 'polypeptide(L)'
;LKTRAVALINKIARIYALADGVTLPNTLARLDALSENSQLSKRDATNLRDIWLFLNRLRWRHQLENKVTDNRVSVSSLSSIEKHQLKAAFKAIERTNQAMVMKFSGGVS
;
A
#
# COMPACT_ATOMS: atom_id res chain seq x y z
N LEU A 1 -2.24 14.49 1.65
CA LEU A 1 -1.98 13.09 1.42
C LEU A 1 -1.99 12.78 -0.07
N LYS A 2 -0.95 12.16 -0.54
CA LYS A 2 -0.76 11.96 -1.96
C LYS A 2 -1.13 10.55 -2.40
N THR A 3 -1.60 10.43 -3.63
CA THR A 3 -1.88 9.15 -4.26
C THR A 3 -0.63 8.29 -4.43
N ARG A 4 0.55 8.89 -4.27
CA ARG A 4 1.82 8.19 -4.44
C ARG A 4 1.95 6.96 -3.53
N ALA A 5 1.47 7.06 -2.29
CA ALA A 5 1.54 5.94 -1.37
C ALA A 5 0.68 4.78 -1.83
N VAL A 6 -0.53 5.07 -2.32
CA VAL A 6 -1.42 4.04 -2.87
C VAL A 6 -0.80 3.42 -4.11
N ALA A 7 -0.23 4.24 -4.98
CA ALA A 7 0.43 3.76 -6.20
C ALA A 7 1.60 2.83 -5.86
N LEU A 8 2.34 3.14 -4.80
CA LEU A 8 3.46 2.32 -4.38
C LEU A 8 2.99 0.95 -3.87
N ILE A 9 1.90 0.92 -3.10
CA ILE A 9 1.32 -0.34 -2.65
C ILE A 9 0.84 -1.16 -3.86
N ASN A 10 0.20 -0.50 -4.83
CA ASN A 10 -0.25 -1.17 -6.04
C ASN A 10 0.93 -1.82 -6.78
N LYS A 11 2.05 -1.10 -6.87
CA LYS A 11 3.25 -1.61 -7.50
C LYS A 11 3.82 -2.82 -6.75
N ILE A 12 3.91 -2.73 -5.44
CA ILE A 12 4.43 -3.82 -4.60
C ILE A 12 3.56 -5.06 -4.77
N ALA A 13 2.23 -4.88 -4.67
CA ALA A 13 1.30 -6.00 -4.81
C ALA A 13 1.43 -6.66 -6.18
N ARG A 14 1.57 -5.86 -7.24
CA ARG A 14 1.70 -6.38 -8.59
C ARG A 14 2.97 -7.20 -8.76
N ILE A 15 4.09 -6.70 -8.26
CA ILE A 15 5.38 -7.39 -8.42
C ILE A 15 5.38 -8.73 -7.66
N TYR A 16 4.92 -8.73 -6.42
CA TYR A 16 4.86 -9.97 -5.64
C TYR A 16 3.84 -10.95 -6.22
N ALA A 17 2.71 -10.43 -6.75
CA ALA A 17 1.70 -11.29 -7.37
C ALA A 17 2.26 -11.96 -8.61
N LEU A 18 2.94 -11.20 -9.47
CA LEU A 18 3.56 -11.77 -10.66
C LEU A 18 4.60 -12.84 -10.31
N ALA A 19 5.40 -12.58 -9.28
CA ALA A 19 6.40 -13.54 -8.83
C ALA A 19 5.77 -14.83 -8.28
N ASP A 20 4.56 -14.75 -7.76
CA ASP A 20 3.82 -15.87 -7.21
C ASP A 20 2.82 -16.49 -8.21
N GLY A 21 2.83 -16.03 -9.45
CA GLY A 21 1.95 -16.56 -10.49
C GLY A 21 0.50 -16.10 -10.39
N VAL A 22 0.23 -15.04 -9.63
CA VAL A 22 -1.12 -14.51 -9.47
C VAL A 22 -1.42 -13.50 -10.56
N THR A 23 -2.55 -13.68 -11.27
CA THR A 23 -2.91 -12.84 -12.42
C THR A 23 -4.11 -11.95 -12.17
N LEU A 24 -4.58 -11.85 -10.92
CA LEU A 24 -5.75 -11.04 -10.57
C LEU A 24 -5.48 -9.54 -10.79
N PRO A 25 -6.51 -8.77 -11.17
CA PRO A 25 -6.29 -7.39 -11.63
C PRO A 25 -6.25 -6.33 -10.53
N ASN A 26 -6.76 -6.58 -9.33
CA ASN A 26 -6.80 -5.53 -8.33
C ASN A 26 -5.90 -5.83 -7.13
N THR A 27 -5.52 -4.76 -6.46
CA THR A 27 -4.52 -4.80 -5.38
C THR A 27 -4.94 -5.68 -4.21
N LEU A 28 -6.18 -5.53 -3.74
CA LEU A 28 -6.65 -6.34 -2.61
C LEU A 28 -6.70 -7.81 -2.96
N ALA A 29 -7.21 -8.12 -4.15
CA ALA A 29 -7.27 -9.51 -4.61
C ALA A 29 -5.87 -10.11 -4.76
N ARG A 30 -4.93 -9.33 -5.28
CA ARG A 30 -3.54 -9.76 -5.41
C ARG A 30 -2.92 -10.08 -4.06
N LEU A 31 -3.09 -9.19 -3.07
CA LEU A 31 -2.54 -9.39 -1.74
C LEU A 31 -3.17 -10.59 -1.05
N ASP A 32 -4.49 -10.75 -1.19
CA ASP A 32 -5.19 -11.87 -0.58
C ASP A 32 -4.83 -13.22 -1.22
N ALA A 33 -4.47 -13.21 -2.49
CA ALA A 33 -4.17 -14.44 -3.22
C ALA A 33 -2.73 -14.91 -3.09
N LEU A 34 -1.86 -14.14 -2.46
CA LEU A 34 -0.47 -14.56 -2.26
C LEU A 34 -0.41 -15.79 -1.37
N SER A 35 0.37 -16.79 -1.80
CA SER A 35 0.51 -18.03 -1.05
C SER A 35 1.40 -17.82 0.17
N GLU A 36 1.35 -18.80 1.08
CA GLU A 36 2.24 -18.79 2.23
C GLU A 36 3.71 -18.90 1.84
N ASN A 37 3.97 -19.42 0.65
CA ASN A 37 5.32 -19.58 0.13
C ASN A 37 5.77 -18.36 -0.70
N SER A 38 4.95 -17.31 -0.79
CA SER A 38 5.35 -16.13 -1.53
C SER A 38 6.50 -15.43 -0.83
N GLN A 39 7.24 -14.62 -1.58
CA GLN A 39 8.34 -13.88 -1.02
C GLN A 39 7.89 -12.72 -0.12
N LEU A 40 6.64 -12.36 -0.19
CA LEU A 40 6.04 -11.40 0.74
C LEU A 40 5.32 -12.20 1.83
N SER A 41 5.70 -11.99 3.07
CA SER A 41 5.08 -12.70 4.17
C SER A 41 3.59 -12.36 4.28
N LYS A 42 2.81 -13.28 4.82
CA LYS A 42 1.39 -13.03 5.05
C LYS A 42 1.17 -11.82 5.95
N ARG A 43 2.03 -11.64 6.92
CA ARG A 43 1.97 -10.50 7.83
C ARG A 43 2.14 -9.19 7.06
N ASP A 44 3.13 -9.12 6.18
CA ASP A 44 3.37 -7.92 5.40
C ASP A 44 2.26 -7.68 4.38
N ALA A 45 1.76 -8.74 3.76
CA ALA A 45 0.62 -8.63 2.83
C ALA A 45 -0.61 -8.08 3.55
N THR A 46 -0.89 -8.58 4.75
CA THR A 46 -2.01 -8.09 5.55
C THR A 46 -1.83 -6.63 5.94
N ASN A 47 -0.61 -6.26 6.32
CA ASN A 47 -0.30 -4.87 6.66
C ASN A 47 -0.52 -3.95 5.48
N LEU A 48 -0.03 -4.33 4.30
CA LEU A 48 -0.22 -3.52 3.09
C LEU A 48 -1.70 -3.40 2.73
N ARG A 49 -2.45 -4.48 2.88
CA ARG A 49 -3.89 -4.47 2.65
C ARG A 49 -4.58 -3.47 3.58
N ASP A 50 -4.27 -3.52 4.86
CA ASP A 50 -4.87 -2.63 5.85
C ASP A 50 -4.49 -1.17 5.60
N ILE A 51 -3.24 -0.92 5.24
CA ILE A 51 -2.78 0.42 4.89
C ILE A 51 -3.49 0.92 3.64
N TRP A 52 -3.63 0.09 2.63
CA TRP A 52 -4.32 0.45 1.39
C TRP A 52 -5.76 0.85 1.67
N LEU A 53 -6.46 0.08 2.50
CA LEU A 53 -7.82 0.39 2.89
C LEU A 53 -7.90 1.69 3.69
N PHE A 54 -6.97 1.90 4.61
CA PHE A 54 -6.89 3.12 5.40
C PHE A 54 -6.70 4.36 4.51
N LEU A 55 -5.73 4.31 3.59
CA LEU A 55 -5.45 5.44 2.70
C LEU A 55 -6.63 5.76 1.79
N ASN A 56 -7.28 4.74 1.26
CA ASN A 56 -8.44 4.96 0.39
C ASN A 56 -9.64 5.50 1.17
N ARG A 57 -9.80 5.07 2.42
CA ARG A 57 -10.85 5.60 3.29
C ARG A 57 -10.64 7.09 3.58
N LEU A 58 -9.38 7.50 3.79
CA LEU A 58 -9.07 8.92 3.97
C LEU A 58 -9.40 9.72 2.71
N ARG A 59 -9.07 9.20 1.54
CA ARG A 59 -9.38 9.85 0.26
C ARG A 59 -10.88 10.02 0.07
N TRP A 60 -11.64 8.96 0.32
CA TRP A 60 -13.09 8.99 0.20
C TRP A 60 -13.69 10.02 1.13
N ARG A 61 -13.25 10.04 2.39
CA ARG A 61 -13.75 11.00 3.36
C ARG A 61 -13.46 12.42 2.91
N HIS A 62 -12.24 12.67 2.45
CA HIS A 62 -11.85 14.00 1.96
C HIS A 62 -12.74 14.44 0.80
N GLN A 63 -12.96 13.58 -0.17
CA GLN A 63 -13.77 13.89 -1.33
C GLN A 63 -15.22 14.15 -0.95
N LEU A 64 -15.78 13.36 -0.06
CA LEU A 64 -17.15 13.53 0.38
C LEU A 64 -17.36 14.82 1.18
N GLU A 65 -16.43 15.12 2.08
CA GLU A 65 -16.54 16.30 2.93
C GLU A 65 -16.38 17.60 2.15
N ASN A 66 -15.50 17.60 1.16
CA ASN A 66 -15.13 18.82 0.45
C ASN A 66 -15.67 18.87 -0.98
N LYS A 67 -16.36 17.84 -1.42
CA LYS A 67 -16.94 17.74 -2.76
C LYS A 67 -15.92 18.01 -3.85
N VAL A 68 -14.69 17.52 -3.65
CA VAL A 68 -13.61 17.69 -4.63
C VAL A 68 -13.28 16.36 -5.27
N THR A 69 -12.77 16.40 -6.49
CA THR A 69 -12.34 15.24 -7.23
C THR A 69 -10.85 14.96 -7.05
N ASP A 70 -10.17 15.83 -6.32
CA ASP A 70 -8.76 15.69 -6.00
C ASP A 70 -8.50 14.42 -5.21
N ASN A 71 -7.48 13.67 -5.60
CA ASN A 71 -7.10 12.43 -4.92
C ASN A 71 -6.18 12.68 -3.72
N ARG A 72 -5.91 13.91 -3.40
CA ARG A 72 -5.07 14.27 -2.25
C ARG A 72 -5.93 14.57 -1.05
N VAL A 73 -5.40 14.24 0.13
CA VAL A 73 -6.02 14.57 1.41
C VAL A 73 -5.13 15.58 2.10
N SER A 74 -5.76 16.67 2.57
CA SER A 74 -5.02 17.67 3.32
C SER A 74 -4.61 17.10 4.68
N VAL A 75 -3.32 17.21 5.02
CA VAL A 75 -2.82 16.73 6.30
C VAL A 75 -3.47 17.50 7.46
N SER A 76 -3.78 18.77 7.24
CA SER A 76 -4.39 19.60 8.29
C SER A 76 -5.80 19.15 8.66
N SER A 77 -6.47 18.37 7.80
CA SER A 77 -7.83 17.88 8.10
C SER A 77 -7.84 16.58 8.89
N LEU A 78 -6.67 16.02 9.18
CA LEU A 78 -6.57 14.75 9.89
C LEU A 78 -6.49 14.95 11.40
N SER A 79 -7.05 13.99 12.15
CA SER A 79 -6.87 13.96 13.59
C SER A 79 -5.42 13.61 13.94
N SER A 80 -5.05 13.83 15.20
CA SER A 80 -3.71 13.47 15.67
C SER A 80 -3.42 11.98 15.51
N ILE A 81 -4.41 11.15 15.79
CA ILE A 81 -4.27 9.70 15.65
C ILE A 81 -4.05 9.35 14.19
N GLU A 82 -4.81 9.97 13.28
CA GLU A 82 -4.68 9.71 11.85
C GLU A 82 -3.32 10.13 11.31
N LYS A 83 -2.81 11.26 11.78
CA LYS A 83 -1.47 11.70 11.39
C LYS A 83 -0.41 10.70 11.83
N HIS A 84 -0.57 10.16 13.01
CA HIS A 84 0.33 9.14 13.55
C HIS A 84 0.27 7.86 12.73
N GLN A 85 -0.93 7.41 12.42
CA GLN A 85 -1.15 6.22 11.61
C GLN A 85 -0.58 6.41 10.20
N LEU A 86 -0.74 7.60 9.65
CA LEU A 86 -0.22 7.91 8.32
C LEU A 86 1.31 7.83 8.28
N LYS A 87 1.97 8.37 9.31
CA LYS A 87 3.42 8.28 9.41
C LYS A 87 3.90 6.84 9.49
N ALA A 88 3.24 6.05 10.33
CA ALA A 88 3.57 4.64 10.48
C ALA A 88 3.34 3.88 9.19
N ALA A 89 2.27 4.21 8.48
CA ALA A 89 1.96 3.58 7.20
C ALA A 89 3.04 3.87 6.16
N PHE A 90 3.47 5.11 6.05
CA PHE A 90 4.53 5.48 5.11
C PHE A 90 5.83 4.74 5.40
N LYS A 91 6.19 4.63 6.67
CA LYS A 91 7.39 3.89 7.06
C LYS A 91 7.29 2.41 6.69
N ALA A 92 6.13 1.82 6.91
CA ALA A 92 5.90 0.41 6.58
C ALA A 92 5.98 0.16 5.08
N ILE A 93 5.37 1.04 4.28
CA ILE A 93 5.41 0.95 2.83
C ILE A 93 6.86 1.06 2.32
N GLU A 94 7.59 2.06 2.82
CA GLU A 94 8.99 2.27 2.45
C GLU A 94 9.84 1.04 2.75
N ARG A 95 9.69 0.49 3.93
CA ARG A 95 10.43 -0.68 4.36
C ARG A 95 10.14 -1.88 3.48
N THR A 96 8.86 -2.11 3.17
CA THR A 96 8.45 -3.21 2.31
C THR A 96 8.96 -3.01 0.88
N ASN A 97 8.92 -1.78 0.40
CA ASN A 97 9.43 -1.46 -0.94
C ASN A 97 10.94 -1.70 -1.03
N GLN A 98 11.68 -1.29 -0.02
CA GLN A 98 13.12 -1.52 0.00
C GLN A 98 13.45 -3.00 0.02
N ALA A 99 12.72 -3.78 0.82
CA ALA A 99 12.91 -5.23 0.86
C ALA A 99 12.59 -5.86 -0.48
N MET A 100 11.55 -5.39 -1.15
CA MET A 100 11.19 -5.88 -2.48
C MET A 100 12.30 -5.59 -3.50
N VAL A 101 12.80 -4.37 -3.50
CA VAL A 101 13.88 -3.99 -4.43
C VAL A 101 15.10 -4.87 -4.20
N MET A 102 15.45 -5.12 -2.95
CA MET A 102 16.59 -5.97 -2.63
C MET A 102 16.36 -7.42 -3.07
N LYS A 103 15.15 -7.94 -2.90
CA LYS A 103 14.86 -9.32 -3.30
C LYS A 103 14.92 -9.53 -4.81
N PHE A 104 14.38 -8.59 -5.57
CA PHE A 104 14.24 -8.75 -7.02
C PHE A 104 15.35 -8.14 -7.82
N SER A 105 16.23 -7.37 -7.20
CA SER A 105 17.44 -6.86 -7.86
C SER A 105 18.69 -7.28 -7.13
N GLY A 106 18.58 -7.87 -5.97
CA GLY A 106 19.72 -8.18 -5.11
C GLY A 106 20.68 -9.21 -5.68
N GLY A 107 20.18 -10.06 -6.55
CA GLY A 107 21.04 -11.05 -7.21
C GLY A 107 22.10 -10.41 -8.10
N VAL A 108 21.97 -9.13 -8.36
CA VAL A 108 22.90 -8.38 -9.19
C VAL A 108 24.10 -7.90 -8.38
N SER A 109 23.98 -7.85 -7.11
CA SER A 109 25.04 -7.34 -6.25
C SER A 109 26.33 -8.14 -6.34
#